data_9ff3b4dbe36dafc07029abc71e555808
#
_entry.id   9ff3b4dbe36dafc07029abc71e555808
#
_cell.length_a   1.000
_cell.length_b   1.000
_cell.length_c   1.000
_cell.angle_alpha   90.00
_cell.angle_beta   90.00
_cell.angle_gamma   90.00
#
_symmetry.space_group_name_H-M   'P 1'
#
loop_
_entity.id
_entity.type
_entity.pdbx_description
1 polymer ?
#
loop_
_entity_poly.entity_id
_entity_poly.type
_entity_poly.pdbx_seq_one_letter_code
_entity_poly.pdbx_strand_id
1 'polypeptide(L)'
;MERKWWQEAVVYQIYCKSFCDSNGDGIGDLQGVMSKLPILKELGINCIWFTPIYKSPQVDNGYDISDYQNIDPSYGTLEDFKQLLAMAHTMGIRIVMDMVLNHSSDEHRWFQESRKSKDNPYRDYYIWRDPKPDGSEPNNWGNYFCEGKGSAWEFDERTGQYYLHYYS
;
A
#
# COMPACT_ATOMS: atom_id res chain seq x y z
N MET A 1 -15.87 33.46 -4.03
CA MET A 1 -15.73 32.14 -3.38
C MET A 1 -14.30 32.01 -2.91
N GLU A 2 -14.08 31.65 -1.66
CA GLU A 2 -12.77 31.38 -1.11
C GLU A 2 -12.19 30.11 -1.76
N ARG A 3 -10.97 30.18 -2.28
CA ARG A 3 -10.31 29.02 -2.89
C ARG A 3 -9.92 28.03 -1.81
N LYS A 4 -10.13 26.75 -2.09
CA LYS A 4 -9.72 25.67 -1.19
C LYS A 4 -8.24 25.35 -1.43
N TRP A 5 -7.52 24.93 -0.38
CA TRP A 5 -6.08 24.75 -0.42
C TRP A 5 -5.60 23.82 -1.56
N TRP A 6 -6.39 22.79 -1.90
CA TRP A 6 -6.01 21.84 -2.97
C TRP A 6 -6.14 22.41 -4.38
N GLN A 7 -6.84 23.53 -4.57
CA GLN A 7 -6.94 24.20 -5.86
C GLN A 7 -5.68 24.99 -6.21
N GLU A 8 -4.81 25.22 -5.21
CA GLU A 8 -3.56 25.97 -5.33
C GLU A 8 -2.34 25.12 -4.92
N ALA A 9 -2.57 23.81 -4.65
CA ALA A 9 -1.49 22.90 -4.25
C ALA A 9 -0.56 22.59 -5.41
N VAL A 10 0.74 22.72 -5.15
CA VAL A 10 1.81 22.15 -5.98
C VAL A 10 2.25 20.88 -5.30
N VAL A 11 1.79 19.73 -5.85
CA VAL A 11 1.98 18.41 -5.26
C VAL A 11 3.23 17.75 -5.84
N TYR A 12 4.09 17.25 -4.96
CA TYR A 12 5.23 16.41 -5.33
C TYR A 12 4.99 14.98 -4.83
N GLN A 13 5.01 14.02 -5.74
CA GLN A 13 4.88 12.61 -5.39
C GLN A 13 6.24 12.06 -4.96
N ILE A 14 6.27 11.34 -3.84
CA ILE A 14 7.46 10.62 -3.35
C ILE A 14 7.17 9.11 -3.33
N TYR A 15 7.98 8.36 -4.09
CA TYR A 15 8.16 6.94 -3.89
C TYR A 15 9.36 6.76 -2.95
N CYS A 16 9.08 6.45 -1.69
CA CYS A 16 10.07 6.49 -0.60
C CYS A 16 11.31 5.65 -0.92
N LYS A 17 11.11 4.42 -1.38
CA LYS A 17 12.15 3.44 -1.69
C LYS A 17 13.28 3.97 -2.59
N SER A 18 12.97 4.86 -3.54
CA SER A 18 13.95 5.38 -4.51
C SER A 18 14.28 6.86 -4.34
N PHE A 19 13.73 7.54 -3.32
CA PHE A 19 13.85 9.00 -3.24
C PHE A 19 15.17 9.46 -2.63
N CYS A 20 15.49 9.04 -1.42
CA CYS A 20 16.75 9.39 -0.74
C CYS A 20 17.07 8.38 0.36
N ASP A 21 18.16 7.69 0.19
CA ASP A 21 18.74 6.76 1.16
C ASP A 21 19.62 7.56 2.13
N SER A 22 19.30 7.53 3.42
CA SER A 22 20.04 8.27 4.46
C SER A 22 21.10 7.43 5.17
N ASN A 23 20.98 6.11 5.12
CA ASN A 23 21.81 5.17 5.88
C ASN A 23 22.78 4.37 5.01
N GLY A 24 22.64 4.41 3.67
CA GLY A 24 23.54 3.77 2.72
C GLY A 24 23.22 2.29 2.46
N ASP A 25 22.00 1.84 2.74
CA ASP A 25 21.57 0.45 2.51
C ASP A 25 21.00 0.20 1.09
N GLY A 26 20.87 1.24 0.29
CA GLY A 26 20.32 1.19 -1.06
C GLY A 26 18.82 1.42 -1.13
N ILE A 27 18.15 1.66 0.00
CA ILE A 27 16.71 1.90 0.10
C ILE A 27 16.48 3.31 0.65
N GLY A 28 15.67 4.10 -0.04
CA GLY A 28 15.26 5.41 0.47
C GLY A 28 14.38 5.29 1.72
N ASP A 29 14.50 6.26 2.62
CA ASP A 29 13.86 6.23 3.93
C ASP A 29 13.28 7.59 4.35
N LEU A 30 12.54 7.62 5.46
CA LEU A 30 11.87 8.83 5.97
C LEU A 30 12.90 9.89 6.44
N GLN A 31 14.06 9.48 6.94
CA GLN A 31 15.13 10.41 7.31
C GLN A 31 15.71 11.08 6.06
N GLY A 32 15.88 10.32 4.99
CA GLY A 32 16.26 10.85 3.68
C GLY A 32 15.25 11.86 3.16
N VAL A 33 13.96 11.56 3.26
CA VAL A 33 12.89 12.51 2.89
C VAL A 33 12.96 13.78 3.73
N MET A 34 13.10 13.67 5.05
CA MET A 34 13.24 14.83 5.94
C MET A 34 14.42 15.72 5.54
N SER A 35 15.54 15.13 5.17
CA SER A 35 16.73 15.87 4.71
C SER A 35 16.51 16.71 3.46
N LYS A 36 15.52 16.33 2.63
CA LYS A 36 15.21 17.00 1.36
C LYS A 36 14.04 17.97 1.43
N LEU A 37 13.32 18.06 2.56
CA LEU A 37 12.21 19.01 2.71
C LEU A 37 12.60 20.48 2.39
N PRO A 38 13.80 20.99 2.79
CA PRO A 38 14.20 22.35 2.44
C PRO A 38 14.25 22.58 0.93
N ILE A 39 14.82 21.65 0.18
CA ILE A 39 14.92 21.73 -1.29
C ILE A 39 13.54 21.71 -1.93
N LEU A 40 12.64 20.84 -1.46
CA LEU A 40 11.27 20.78 -1.95
C LEU A 40 10.53 22.10 -1.68
N LYS A 41 10.77 22.71 -0.53
CA LYS A 41 10.22 24.03 -0.20
C LYS A 41 10.72 25.13 -1.12
N GLU A 42 12.01 25.15 -1.43
CA GLU A 42 12.63 26.10 -2.40
C GLU A 42 12.05 25.96 -3.80
N LEU A 43 11.70 24.74 -4.21
CA LEU A 43 11.01 24.45 -5.47
C LEU A 43 9.55 24.94 -5.49
N GLY A 44 9.03 25.44 -4.37
CA GLY A 44 7.65 25.91 -4.28
C GLY A 44 6.64 24.80 -3.98
N ILE A 45 7.08 23.62 -3.59
CA ILE A 45 6.21 22.51 -3.21
C ILE A 45 5.51 22.86 -1.89
N ASN A 46 4.20 22.70 -1.85
CA ASN A 46 3.39 22.91 -0.65
C ASN A 46 2.55 21.69 -0.25
N CYS A 47 2.69 20.59 -1.00
CA CYS A 47 2.05 19.32 -0.69
C CYS A 47 2.93 18.16 -1.17
N ILE A 48 3.16 17.17 -0.32
CA ILE A 48 3.82 15.92 -0.67
C ILE A 48 2.78 14.81 -0.64
N TRP A 49 2.72 14.01 -1.71
CA TRP A 49 1.97 12.76 -1.75
C TRP A 49 2.94 11.59 -1.69
N PHE A 50 2.84 10.80 -0.62
CA PHE A 50 3.55 9.52 -0.54
C PHE A 50 2.78 8.42 -1.25
N THR A 51 3.45 7.65 -2.11
CA THR A 51 3.01 6.28 -2.42
C THR A 51 3.01 5.47 -1.13
N PRO A 52 2.36 4.30 -1.07
CA PRO A 52 2.22 3.59 0.19
C PRO A 52 3.55 3.34 0.89
N ILE A 53 3.63 3.73 2.16
CA ILE A 53 4.79 3.50 3.06
C ILE A 53 4.41 2.64 4.27
N TYR A 54 3.23 2.03 4.22
CA TYR A 54 2.76 1.10 5.24
C TYR A 54 3.54 -0.21 5.16
N LYS A 55 3.47 -1.00 6.25
CA LYS A 55 4.10 -2.32 6.27
C LYS A 55 3.54 -3.20 5.16
N SER A 56 4.43 -3.78 4.38
CA SER A 56 4.12 -4.54 3.16
C SER A 56 5.19 -5.61 2.91
N PRO A 57 4.87 -6.79 2.37
CA PRO A 57 5.86 -7.72 1.84
C PRO A 57 6.55 -7.21 0.56
N GLN A 58 6.14 -6.05 0.02
CA GLN A 58 6.76 -5.36 -1.12
C GLN A 58 6.71 -6.14 -2.44
N VAL A 59 5.79 -7.08 -2.59
CA VAL A 59 5.58 -7.83 -3.84
C VAL A 59 5.04 -6.89 -4.92
N ASP A 60 4.15 -5.96 -4.53
CA ASP A 60 3.61 -4.91 -5.40
C ASP A 60 4.07 -3.50 -4.97
N ASN A 61 5.38 -3.37 -4.67
CA ASN A 61 6.02 -2.08 -4.37
C ASN A 61 5.32 -1.24 -3.28
N GLY A 62 4.74 -1.92 -2.28
CA GLY A 62 4.06 -1.30 -1.15
C GLY A 62 2.54 -1.21 -1.29
N TYR A 63 1.97 -1.51 -2.46
CA TYR A 63 0.51 -1.53 -2.65
C TYR A 63 -0.14 -2.80 -2.08
N ASP A 64 0.64 -3.82 -1.73
CA ASP A 64 0.25 -5.04 -1.02
C ASP A 64 0.40 -4.85 0.49
N ILE A 65 -0.52 -4.10 1.10
CA ILE A 65 -0.41 -3.67 2.49
C ILE A 65 -0.78 -4.81 3.46
N SER A 66 0.17 -5.15 4.35
CA SER A 66 -0.04 -6.15 5.42
C SER A 66 -0.45 -5.54 6.77
N ASP A 67 -0.15 -4.25 6.99
CA ASP A 67 -0.56 -3.52 8.19
C ASP A 67 -0.70 -2.02 7.86
N TYR A 68 -1.94 -1.50 7.91
CA TYR A 68 -2.25 -0.09 7.63
C TYR A 68 -1.91 0.86 8.78
N GLN A 69 -1.54 0.36 9.95
CA GLN A 69 -1.32 1.16 11.15
C GLN A 69 0.16 1.42 11.43
N ASN A 70 1.05 0.75 10.71
CA ASN A 70 2.49 0.86 10.90
C ASN A 70 3.21 1.21 9.60
N ILE A 71 4.36 1.87 9.75
CA ILE A 71 5.29 2.15 8.66
C ILE A 71 6.10 0.88 8.36
N ASP A 72 6.44 0.68 7.09
CA ASP A 72 7.35 -0.39 6.70
C ASP A 72 8.71 -0.18 7.34
N PRO A 73 9.28 -1.21 8.01
CA PRO A 73 10.56 -1.07 8.70
C PRO A 73 11.73 -0.64 7.81
N SER A 74 11.66 -0.91 6.51
CA SER A 74 12.70 -0.47 5.56
C SER A 74 12.70 1.04 5.36
N TYR A 75 11.59 1.73 5.64
CA TYR A 75 11.47 3.18 5.51
C TYR A 75 11.65 3.91 6.84
N GLY A 76 11.55 3.21 7.96
CA GLY A 76 11.64 3.79 9.30
C GLY A 76 10.51 3.37 10.21
N THR A 77 10.23 4.19 11.21
CA THR A 77 9.24 3.93 12.24
C THR A 77 8.05 4.89 12.15
N LEU A 78 6.97 4.58 12.87
CA LEU A 78 5.85 5.51 13.03
C LEU A 78 6.28 6.83 13.70
N GLU A 79 7.29 6.79 14.57
CA GLU A 79 7.84 7.99 15.21
C GLU A 79 8.61 8.85 14.20
N ASP A 80 9.39 8.23 13.30
CA ASP A 80 10.06 8.96 12.20
C ASP A 80 9.01 9.65 11.30
N PHE A 81 7.90 8.96 11.01
CA PHE A 81 6.81 9.57 10.24
C PHE A 81 6.19 10.77 10.96
N LYS A 82 5.97 10.69 12.27
CA LYS A 82 5.46 11.82 13.06
C LYS A 82 6.42 13.01 13.05
N GLN A 83 7.73 12.75 13.13
CA GLN A 83 8.77 13.78 13.04
C GLN A 83 8.75 14.45 11.66
N LEU A 84 8.70 13.66 10.58
CA LEU A 84 8.57 14.14 9.21
C LEU A 84 7.31 15.02 9.07
N LEU A 85 6.17 14.57 9.56
CA LEU A 85 4.91 15.30 9.50
C LEU A 85 5.01 16.66 10.21
N ALA A 86 5.57 16.66 11.43
CA ALA A 86 5.77 17.90 12.19
C ALA A 86 6.71 18.87 11.45
N MET A 87 7.82 18.37 10.92
CA MET A 87 8.78 19.17 10.16
C MET A 87 8.18 19.75 8.88
N ALA A 88 7.47 18.92 8.10
CA ALA A 88 6.79 19.38 6.89
C ALA A 88 5.75 20.47 7.19
N HIS A 89 4.96 20.31 8.25
CA HIS A 89 3.96 21.29 8.66
C HIS A 89 4.58 22.62 9.08
N THR A 90 5.71 22.63 9.80
CA THR A 90 6.42 23.89 10.16
C THR A 90 6.90 24.64 8.91
N MET A 91 7.16 23.92 7.81
CA MET A 91 7.54 24.51 6.53
C MET A 91 6.34 24.85 5.63
N GLY A 92 5.11 24.63 6.11
CA GLY A 92 3.88 24.86 5.34
C GLY A 92 3.66 23.84 4.22
N ILE A 93 4.25 22.66 4.33
CA ILE A 93 4.08 21.53 3.39
C ILE A 93 3.06 20.56 3.99
N ARG A 94 2.00 20.25 3.25
CA ARG A 94 1.00 19.25 3.61
C ARG A 94 1.47 17.86 3.21
N ILE A 95 1.05 16.85 3.95
CA ILE A 95 1.30 15.45 3.61
C ILE A 95 -0.03 14.79 3.23
N VAL A 96 -0.02 14.10 2.10
CA VAL A 96 -1.10 13.24 1.62
C VAL A 96 -0.56 11.82 1.56
N MET A 97 -1.28 10.91 2.22
CA MET A 97 -0.94 9.49 2.23
C MET A 97 -1.78 8.75 1.19
N ASP A 98 -1.15 7.87 0.44
CA ASP A 98 -1.88 6.94 -0.42
C ASP A 98 -2.65 5.94 0.45
N MET A 99 -3.94 5.78 0.17
CA MET A 99 -4.80 4.89 0.93
C MET A 99 -5.35 3.80 0.02
N VAL A 100 -4.73 2.64 0.06
CA VAL A 100 -5.11 1.47 -0.75
C VAL A 100 -6.29 0.76 -0.10
N LEU A 101 -7.51 1.14 -0.46
CA LEU A 101 -8.75 0.59 0.10
C LEU A 101 -9.36 -0.52 -0.76
N ASN A 102 -8.81 -0.77 -1.95
CA ASN A 102 -9.38 -1.75 -2.88
C ASN A 102 -9.08 -3.20 -2.47
N HIS A 103 -7.92 -3.44 -1.89
CA HIS A 103 -7.42 -4.76 -1.53
C HIS A 103 -6.44 -4.67 -0.36
N SER A 104 -6.04 -5.80 0.17
CA SER A 104 -4.92 -5.95 1.11
C SER A 104 -3.93 -6.98 0.60
N SER A 105 -2.75 -7.05 1.22
CA SER A 105 -1.86 -8.20 1.08
C SER A 105 -2.53 -9.47 1.62
N ASP A 106 -2.14 -10.61 1.07
CA ASP A 106 -2.47 -11.92 1.63
C ASP A 106 -1.82 -12.15 3.02
N GLU A 107 -0.76 -11.40 3.35
CA GLU A 107 -0.17 -11.38 4.71
C GLU A 107 -0.97 -10.52 5.70
N HIS A 108 -1.97 -9.75 5.24
CA HIS A 108 -2.78 -8.95 6.14
C HIS A 108 -3.57 -9.84 7.11
N ARG A 109 -3.64 -9.43 8.39
CA ARG A 109 -4.33 -10.20 9.44
C ARG A 109 -5.75 -10.61 9.04
N TRP A 110 -6.50 -9.76 8.37
CA TRP A 110 -7.87 -10.07 7.96
C TRP A 110 -7.90 -11.22 6.95
N PHE A 111 -6.99 -11.22 5.98
CA PHE A 111 -6.89 -12.32 5.02
C PHE A 111 -6.45 -13.62 5.72
N GLN A 112 -5.43 -13.55 6.56
CA GLN A 112 -4.94 -14.71 7.31
C GLN A 112 -6.01 -15.31 8.23
N GLU A 113 -6.89 -14.49 8.83
CA GLU A 113 -8.05 -14.98 9.57
C GLU A 113 -9.11 -15.58 8.63
N SER A 114 -9.44 -14.89 7.54
CA SER A 114 -10.47 -15.30 6.59
C SER A 114 -10.19 -16.68 5.97
N ARG A 115 -8.93 -17.03 5.75
CA ARG A 115 -8.53 -18.32 5.16
C ARG A 115 -8.50 -19.49 6.16
N LYS A 116 -8.74 -19.27 7.45
CA LYS A 116 -8.69 -20.36 8.47
C LYS A 116 -9.91 -21.28 8.38
N SER A 117 -11.08 -20.73 8.15
CA SER A 117 -12.34 -21.52 8.00
C SER A 117 -13.40 -20.74 7.23
N LYS A 118 -14.37 -21.46 6.69
CA LYS A 118 -15.54 -20.87 5.99
C LYS A 118 -16.44 -20.07 6.93
N ASP A 119 -16.41 -20.35 8.24
CA ASP A 119 -17.24 -19.71 9.27
C ASP A 119 -16.48 -18.60 10.04
N ASN A 120 -15.27 -18.24 9.61
CA ASN A 120 -14.48 -17.20 10.26
C ASN A 120 -15.17 -15.84 10.10
N PRO A 121 -15.24 -14.97 11.15
CA PRO A 121 -15.84 -13.65 11.08
C PRO A 121 -15.26 -12.73 9.99
N TYR A 122 -14.05 -12.98 9.54
CA TYR A 122 -13.39 -12.23 8.45
C TYR A 122 -13.62 -12.85 7.06
N ARG A 123 -14.38 -13.98 6.99
CA ARG A 123 -14.54 -14.70 5.69
C ARG A 123 -15.07 -13.79 4.60
N ASP A 124 -16.11 -13.05 4.88
CA ASP A 124 -16.81 -12.18 3.93
C ASP A 124 -16.10 -10.84 3.67
N TYR A 125 -14.93 -10.61 4.27
CA TYR A 125 -14.07 -9.47 3.91
C TYR A 125 -13.42 -9.67 2.55
N TYR A 126 -13.34 -10.92 2.07
CA TYR A 126 -12.73 -11.32 0.80
C TYR A 126 -13.71 -12.18 0.00
N ILE A 127 -13.48 -12.26 -1.30
CA ILE A 127 -14.34 -13.00 -2.21
C ILE A 127 -13.81 -14.43 -2.34
N TRP A 128 -14.57 -15.37 -1.81
CA TRP A 128 -14.30 -16.81 -1.86
C TRP A 128 -15.38 -17.51 -2.71
N ARG A 129 -14.98 -18.50 -3.50
CA ARG A 129 -15.90 -19.31 -4.32
C ARG A 129 -15.49 -20.78 -4.29
N ASP A 130 -16.50 -21.65 -4.32
CA ASP A 130 -16.25 -23.06 -4.52
C ASP A 130 -15.75 -23.33 -5.94
N PRO A 131 -14.92 -24.37 -6.13
CA PRO A 131 -14.57 -24.85 -7.46
C PRO A 131 -15.81 -25.29 -8.25
N LYS A 132 -15.68 -25.36 -9.57
CA LYS A 132 -16.67 -26.04 -10.39
C LYS A 132 -16.72 -27.54 -10.08
N PRO A 133 -17.75 -28.28 -10.57
CA PRO A 133 -17.85 -29.71 -10.34
C PRO A 133 -16.65 -30.54 -10.82
N ASP A 134 -15.90 -30.04 -11.81
CA ASP A 134 -14.68 -30.63 -12.32
C ASP A 134 -13.41 -30.20 -11.58
N GLY A 135 -13.55 -29.41 -10.51
CA GLY A 135 -12.45 -28.86 -9.71
C GLY A 135 -11.81 -27.61 -10.28
N SER A 136 -12.24 -27.13 -11.43
CA SER A 136 -11.67 -25.94 -12.07
C SER A 136 -12.13 -24.63 -11.39
N GLU A 137 -11.46 -23.54 -11.80
CA GLU A 137 -11.72 -22.18 -11.31
C GLU A 137 -13.19 -21.74 -11.49
N PRO A 138 -13.69 -20.85 -10.61
CA PRO A 138 -15.10 -20.39 -10.63
C PRO A 138 -15.54 -19.77 -11.96
N ASN A 139 -14.64 -19.05 -12.61
CA ASN A 139 -14.87 -18.44 -13.92
C ASN A 139 -13.51 -18.15 -14.62
N ASN A 140 -13.55 -17.47 -15.75
CA ASN A 140 -12.40 -17.16 -16.60
C ASN A 140 -11.79 -15.77 -16.35
N TRP A 141 -11.94 -15.20 -15.17
CA TRP A 141 -11.37 -13.89 -14.86
C TRP A 141 -9.85 -13.96 -14.79
N GLY A 142 -9.21 -12.96 -15.42
CA GLY A 142 -7.77 -12.84 -15.47
C GLY A 142 -7.22 -11.85 -14.43
N ASN A 143 -5.97 -12.07 -14.06
CA ASN A 143 -5.18 -11.17 -13.23
C ASN A 143 -4.75 -9.92 -14.03
N TYR A 144 -4.71 -8.76 -13.38
CA TYR A 144 -4.42 -7.48 -14.04
C TYR A 144 -2.98 -7.37 -14.55
N PHE A 145 -2.00 -7.84 -13.78
CA PHE A 145 -0.57 -7.72 -14.13
C PHE A 145 -0.05 -8.77 -15.12
N CYS A 146 -0.78 -9.84 -15.34
CA CYS A 146 -0.35 -10.90 -16.27
C CYS A 146 -0.86 -10.71 -17.71
N GLU A 147 -1.19 -9.48 -18.11
CA GLU A 147 -1.79 -9.20 -19.44
C GLU A 147 -2.98 -10.12 -19.79
N GLY A 148 -3.76 -10.51 -18.77
CA GLY A 148 -4.88 -11.44 -18.91
C GLY A 148 -4.46 -12.92 -19.08
N LYS A 149 -3.19 -13.27 -18.86
CA LYS A 149 -2.70 -14.66 -18.97
C LYS A 149 -2.69 -15.41 -17.64
N GLY A 150 -2.79 -14.69 -16.52
CA GLY A 150 -2.91 -15.30 -15.18
C GLY A 150 -4.36 -15.36 -14.74
N SER A 151 -4.69 -16.33 -13.88
CA SER A 151 -5.99 -16.39 -13.23
C SER A 151 -6.16 -15.28 -12.19
N ALA A 152 -7.39 -14.77 -12.04
CA ALA A 152 -7.76 -13.96 -10.89
C ALA A 152 -8.15 -14.80 -9.66
N TRP A 153 -8.02 -16.11 -9.75
CA TRP A 153 -8.42 -17.05 -8.72
C TRP A 153 -7.26 -17.91 -8.27
N GLU A 154 -7.03 -17.98 -6.97
CA GLU A 154 -6.07 -18.89 -6.37
C GLU A 154 -6.74 -19.85 -5.40
N PHE A 155 -6.37 -21.12 -5.48
CA PHE A 155 -6.97 -22.18 -4.69
C PHE A 155 -6.34 -22.25 -3.30
N ASP A 156 -7.15 -22.20 -2.26
CA ASP A 156 -6.74 -22.41 -0.87
C ASP A 156 -7.14 -23.82 -0.42
N GLU A 157 -6.13 -24.69 -0.26
CA GLU A 157 -6.31 -26.08 0.16
C GLU A 157 -6.96 -26.21 1.53
N ARG A 158 -6.80 -25.20 2.44
CA ARG A 158 -7.32 -25.25 3.82
C ARG A 158 -8.84 -25.29 3.85
N THR A 159 -9.46 -24.54 2.97
CA THR A 159 -10.93 -24.42 2.90
C THR A 159 -11.52 -25.04 1.65
N GLY A 160 -10.69 -25.48 0.70
CA GLY A 160 -11.11 -26.05 -0.55
C GLY A 160 -11.87 -25.08 -1.44
N GLN A 161 -11.56 -23.81 -1.34
CA GLN A 161 -12.16 -22.73 -2.13
C GLN A 161 -11.12 -21.90 -2.84
N TYR A 162 -11.53 -21.19 -3.89
CA TYR A 162 -10.73 -20.17 -4.54
C TYR A 162 -10.98 -18.81 -3.92
N TYR A 163 -9.92 -17.99 -3.73
CA TYR A 163 -10.06 -16.58 -3.43
C TYR A 163 -9.73 -15.72 -4.65
N LEU A 164 -10.39 -14.56 -4.71
CA LEU A 164 -10.19 -13.59 -5.78
C LEU A 164 -8.98 -12.71 -5.47
N HIS A 165 -8.08 -12.59 -6.45
CA HIS A 165 -7.00 -11.60 -6.44
C HIS A 165 -6.83 -10.99 -7.83
N TYR A 166 -6.58 -9.68 -7.91
CA TYR A 166 -6.34 -8.98 -9.17
C TYR A 166 -4.88 -8.61 -9.38
N TYR A 167 -4.12 -8.62 -8.31
CA TYR A 167 -2.72 -8.23 -8.27
C TYR A 167 -1.90 -9.40 -7.71
N SER A 168 -0.57 -9.33 -7.86
CA SER A 168 0.37 -10.39 -7.44
C SER A 168 0.29 -10.67 -5.94
#